data_cf66f8b4284f923e696f3084ef052983
#
_entry.id   cf66f8b4284f923e696f3084ef052983
#
_cell.length_a   1.000
_cell.length_b   1.000
_cell.length_c   1.000
_cell.angle_alpha   90.00
_cell.angle_beta   90.00
_cell.angle_gamma   90.00
#
_symmetry.space_group_name_H-M   'P 1'
#
loop_
_entity.id
_entity.type
_entity.pdbx_description
1 polymer ?
#
loop_
_entity_poly.entity_id
_entity_poly.type
_entity_poly.pdbx_seq_one_letter_code
_entity_poly.pdbx_strand_id
1 'polypeptide(L)'
;YLYTLQHINTYVFKNPGEVMSNIALVTDHLRKNILKQNEDPDRRVLELVPTKEGTYIYKDESGEVWRAYRFIDNASALNQVDTPDQMEEVGRAFGSFQRYLYDFPAENLFVSIPNFHHTTKRFYAFVRSIDENKGNRVHLVEDEIEFMFDHRRMMGEIVRLLDSKVLPLRVNHNDTKSNNVLLDNETGKALCVIDLDTV
;
A
#
# COMPACT_ATOMS: atom_id res chain seq x y z
N TYR A 1 -23.02 7.41 13.00
CA TYR A 1 -21.77 7.21 12.26
C TYR A 1 -21.67 5.74 11.82
N LEU A 2 -21.11 5.49 10.62
CA LEU A 2 -20.77 4.17 10.14
C LEU A 2 -19.26 3.95 10.31
N TYR A 3 -18.88 2.68 10.52
CA TYR A 3 -17.48 2.29 10.71
C TYR A 3 -17.16 1.06 9.87
N THR A 4 -15.92 0.96 9.43
CA THR A 4 -15.35 -0.25 8.83
C THR A 4 -14.52 -0.96 9.90
N LEU A 5 -14.94 -2.16 10.29
CA LEU A 5 -14.16 -3.03 11.17
C LEU A 5 -13.38 -4.02 10.32
N GLN A 6 -12.06 -4.14 10.58
CA GLN A 6 -11.18 -5.02 9.83
C GLN A 6 -10.34 -5.89 10.76
N HIS A 7 -10.24 -7.17 10.41
CA HIS A 7 -9.27 -8.09 10.99
C HIS A 7 -7.90 -7.89 10.32
N ILE A 8 -6.83 -7.77 11.10
CA ILE A 8 -5.46 -7.66 10.60
C ILE A 8 -4.88 -9.07 10.44
N ASN A 9 -4.42 -9.41 9.24
CA ASN A 9 -3.79 -10.70 8.97
C ASN A 9 -2.39 -10.77 9.61
N THR A 10 -2.33 -11.31 10.81
CA THR A 10 -1.08 -11.45 11.58
C THR A 10 -0.11 -12.51 11.03
N TYR A 11 -0.58 -13.33 10.09
CA TYR A 11 0.31 -14.22 9.34
C TYR A 11 1.22 -13.43 8.39
N VAL A 12 0.70 -12.39 7.75
CA VAL A 12 1.43 -11.48 6.85
C VAL A 12 2.13 -10.38 7.65
N PHE A 13 1.38 -9.67 8.48
CA PHE A 13 1.84 -8.52 9.27
C PHE A 13 2.21 -8.99 10.68
N LYS A 14 3.48 -9.32 10.86
CA LYS A 14 3.97 -9.91 12.13
C LYS A 14 3.87 -8.96 13.33
N ASN A 15 3.92 -7.65 13.06
CA ASN A 15 3.86 -6.58 14.07
C ASN A 15 2.68 -5.64 13.77
N PRO A 16 1.43 -6.00 14.06
CA PRO A 16 0.26 -5.17 13.76
C PRO A 16 0.34 -3.75 14.36
N GLY A 17 0.99 -3.62 15.53
CA GLY A 17 1.21 -2.31 16.17
C GLY A 17 2.07 -1.38 15.33
N GLU A 18 3.13 -1.88 14.69
CA GLU A 18 3.99 -1.11 13.80
C GLU A 18 3.25 -0.70 12.52
N VAL A 19 2.45 -1.60 11.95
CA VAL A 19 1.57 -1.29 10.79
C VAL A 19 0.63 -0.14 11.14
N MET A 20 -0.04 -0.22 12.28
CA MET A 20 -0.98 0.83 12.70
C MET A 20 -0.28 2.14 13.05
N SER A 21 0.95 2.09 13.57
CA SER A 21 1.79 3.28 13.77
C SER A 21 2.11 3.96 12.45
N ASN A 22 2.52 3.21 11.43
CA ASN A 22 2.76 3.73 10.08
C ASN A 22 1.52 4.42 9.53
N ILE A 23 0.37 3.74 9.57
CA ILE A 23 -0.90 4.28 9.07
C ILE A 23 -1.28 5.56 9.79
N ALA A 24 -1.14 5.59 11.12
CA ALA A 24 -1.44 6.79 11.91
C ALA A 24 -0.54 7.98 11.52
N LEU A 25 0.77 7.75 11.40
CA LEU A 25 1.74 8.78 11.00
C LEU A 25 1.45 9.32 9.59
N VAL A 26 1.19 8.41 8.64
CA VAL A 26 0.92 8.76 7.24
C VAL A 26 -0.41 9.51 7.11
N THR A 27 -1.48 9.03 7.74
CA THR A 27 -2.80 9.68 7.66
C THR A 27 -2.81 11.04 8.35
N ASP A 28 -2.12 11.20 9.49
CA ASP A 28 -1.97 12.50 10.16
C ASP A 28 -1.21 13.51 9.26
N HIS A 29 -0.13 13.08 8.62
CA HIS A 29 0.64 13.92 7.72
C HIS A 29 -0.16 14.32 6.46
N LEU A 30 -0.86 13.38 5.84
CA LEU A 30 -1.75 13.63 4.71
C LEU A 30 -2.81 14.68 5.08
N ARG A 31 -3.48 14.50 6.21
CA ARG A 31 -4.51 15.43 6.72
C ARG A 31 -3.95 16.84 6.91
N LYS A 32 -2.78 16.96 7.53
CA LYS A 32 -2.11 18.25 7.73
C LYS A 32 -1.76 18.94 6.41
N ASN A 33 -1.25 18.21 5.42
CA ASN A 33 -0.82 18.78 4.14
C ASN A 33 -2.01 19.14 3.24
N ILE A 34 -3.12 18.41 3.29
CA ILE A 34 -4.38 18.77 2.63
C ILE A 34 -4.94 20.07 3.22
N LEU A 35 -5.00 20.18 4.54
CA LEU A 35 -5.46 21.41 5.21
C LEU A 35 -4.60 22.63 4.88
N LYS A 36 -3.27 22.49 4.77
CA LYS A 36 -2.37 23.59 4.35
C LYS A 36 -2.70 24.14 2.96
N GLN A 37 -3.34 23.32 2.11
CA GLN A 37 -3.76 23.74 0.77
C GLN A 37 -5.20 24.29 0.75
N ASN A 38 -5.80 24.54 1.92
CA ASN A 38 -7.19 24.95 2.09
C ASN A 38 -8.20 23.96 1.49
N GLU A 39 -7.84 22.68 1.45
CA GLU A 39 -8.70 21.59 1.02
C GLU A 39 -9.26 20.85 2.25
N ASP A 40 -10.45 20.26 2.10
CA ASP A 40 -11.06 19.45 3.16
C ASP A 40 -10.50 18.02 3.15
N PRO A 41 -9.88 17.55 4.25
CA PRO A 41 -9.38 16.19 4.35
C PRO A 41 -10.47 15.15 4.64
N ASP A 42 -11.68 15.56 5.02
CA ASP A 42 -12.77 14.64 5.31
C ASP A 42 -13.13 13.84 4.07
N ARG A 43 -13.34 12.54 4.23
CA ARG A 43 -13.52 11.56 3.17
C ARG A 43 -12.27 11.35 2.26
N ARG A 44 -11.23 12.19 2.33
CA ARG A 44 -10.02 12.11 1.48
C ARG A 44 -8.85 11.38 2.13
N VAL A 45 -8.91 11.18 3.44
CA VAL A 45 -7.91 10.46 4.23
C VAL A 45 -8.63 9.50 5.16
N LEU A 46 -8.13 8.27 5.27
CA LEU A 46 -8.63 7.31 6.26
C LEU A 46 -8.56 7.90 7.67
N GLU A 47 -9.64 7.77 8.42
CA GLU A 47 -9.72 8.19 9.81
C GLU A 47 -9.76 6.97 10.72
N LEU A 48 -8.68 6.80 11.50
CA LEU A 48 -8.54 5.74 12.47
C LEU A 48 -9.47 5.98 13.67
N VAL A 49 -10.14 4.93 14.13
CA VAL A 49 -10.96 4.97 15.32
C VAL A 49 -10.17 4.37 16.49
N PRO A 50 -9.86 5.16 17.53
CA PRO A 50 -9.13 4.63 18.68
C PRO A 50 -10.02 3.73 19.54
N THR A 51 -9.42 2.77 20.21
CA THR A 51 -10.04 2.01 21.30
C THR A 51 -10.28 2.91 22.52
N LYS A 52 -10.99 2.39 23.52
CA LYS A 52 -11.19 3.12 24.80
C LYS A 52 -9.87 3.43 25.53
N GLU A 53 -8.85 2.62 25.29
CA GLU A 53 -7.48 2.79 25.84
C GLU A 53 -6.62 3.74 25.00
N GLY A 54 -7.15 4.29 23.89
CA GLY A 54 -6.46 5.24 23.03
C GLY A 54 -5.51 4.57 22.01
N THR A 55 -5.55 3.25 21.86
CA THR A 55 -4.79 2.51 20.83
C THR A 55 -5.61 2.36 19.55
N TYR A 56 -4.97 2.00 18.43
CA TYR A 56 -5.67 1.74 17.16
C TYR A 56 -5.83 0.26 16.83
N ILE A 57 -5.45 -0.62 17.76
CA ILE A 57 -5.68 -2.06 17.66
C ILE A 57 -6.48 -2.55 18.85
N TYR A 58 -7.35 -3.51 18.60
CA TYR A 58 -8.05 -4.28 19.60
C TYR A 58 -7.70 -5.76 19.43
N LYS A 59 -7.33 -6.42 20.50
CA LYS A 59 -7.08 -7.85 20.54
C LYS A 59 -8.25 -8.53 21.25
N ASP A 60 -8.93 -9.43 20.55
CA ASP A 60 -10.05 -10.16 21.10
C ASP A 60 -9.61 -11.34 22.00
N GLU A 61 -10.58 -12.03 22.60
CA GLU A 61 -10.35 -13.16 23.52
C GLU A 61 -9.65 -14.33 22.83
N SER A 62 -9.78 -14.50 21.51
CA SER A 62 -9.10 -15.52 20.71
C SER A 62 -7.67 -15.13 20.31
N GLY A 63 -7.30 -13.88 20.58
CA GLY A 63 -5.99 -13.33 20.24
C GLY A 63 -5.94 -12.69 18.84
N GLU A 64 -7.04 -12.64 18.13
CA GLU A 64 -7.14 -11.98 16.82
C GLU A 64 -7.07 -10.46 16.96
N VAL A 65 -6.46 -9.81 16.00
CA VAL A 65 -6.18 -8.37 16.04
C VAL A 65 -7.10 -7.62 15.07
N TRP A 66 -7.78 -6.61 15.59
CA TRP A 66 -8.76 -5.82 14.88
C TRP A 66 -8.42 -4.34 14.89
N ARG A 67 -8.90 -3.63 13.85
CA ARG A 67 -8.85 -2.17 13.75
C ARG A 67 -10.18 -1.64 13.22
N ALA A 68 -10.45 -0.36 13.45
CA ALA A 68 -11.62 0.31 12.92
C ALA A 68 -11.25 1.63 12.24
N TYR A 69 -11.94 1.92 11.15
CA TYR A 69 -11.91 3.19 10.45
C TYR A 69 -13.31 3.82 10.44
N ARG A 70 -13.36 5.14 10.37
CA ARG A 70 -14.60 5.81 9.98
C ARG A 70 -14.93 5.42 8.55
N PHE A 71 -16.17 5.00 8.32
CA PHE A 71 -16.63 4.62 6.98
C PHE A 71 -16.72 5.87 6.08
N ILE A 72 -16.24 5.74 4.86
CA ILE A 72 -16.36 6.78 3.83
C ILE A 72 -17.59 6.45 3.00
N ASP A 73 -18.65 7.20 3.20
CA ASP A 73 -19.94 7.03 2.51
C ASP A 73 -19.90 7.57 1.08
N ASN A 74 -20.90 7.21 0.28
CA ASN A 74 -21.07 7.63 -1.10
C ASN A 74 -19.80 7.50 -1.95
N ALA A 75 -19.02 6.44 -1.71
CA ALA A 75 -17.77 6.14 -2.40
C ALA A 75 -17.64 4.64 -2.68
N SER A 76 -17.04 4.28 -3.81
CA SER A 76 -16.82 2.90 -4.22
C SER A 76 -15.41 2.69 -4.76
N ALA A 77 -14.85 1.51 -4.49
CA ALA A 77 -13.61 1.06 -5.12
C ALA A 77 -13.92 0.37 -6.46
N LEU A 78 -13.03 0.52 -7.44
CA LEU A 78 -13.15 -0.15 -8.72
C LEU A 78 -12.53 -1.55 -8.63
N ASN A 79 -13.35 -2.59 -8.81
CA ASN A 79 -12.84 -3.95 -8.98
C ASN A 79 -12.12 -4.12 -10.32
N GLN A 80 -12.60 -3.42 -11.34
CA GLN A 80 -12.05 -3.38 -12.69
C GLN A 80 -12.14 -1.94 -13.20
N VAL A 81 -11.18 -1.54 -14.00
CA VAL A 81 -11.17 -0.24 -14.68
C VAL A 81 -11.74 -0.44 -16.07
N ASP A 82 -12.87 0.17 -16.35
CA ASP A 82 -13.62 -0.01 -17.60
C ASP A 82 -13.36 1.13 -18.59
N THR A 83 -12.91 2.30 -18.13
CA THR A 83 -12.70 3.49 -18.98
C THR A 83 -11.36 4.16 -18.73
N PRO A 84 -10.79 4.86 -19.74
CA PRO A 84 -9.58 5.67 -19.55
C PRO A 84 -9.71 6.73 -18.45
N ASP A 85 -10.88 7.35 -18.32
CA ASP A 85 -11.14 8.38 -17.30
C ASP A 85 -11.01 7.81 -15.88
N GLN A 86 -11.52 6.60 -15.65
CA GLN A 86 -11.34 5.92 -14.37
C GLN A 86 -9.85 5.66 -14.08
N MET A 87 -9.07 5.24 -15.07
CA MET A 87 -7.63 5.05 -14.93
C MET A 87 -6.90 6.35 -14.64
N GLU A 88 -7.31 7.46 -15.28
CA GLU A 88 -6.76 8.79 -14.99
C GLU A 88 -7.01 9.18 -13.53
N GLU A 89 -8.22 8.95 -13.03
CA GLU A 89 -8.55 9.26 -11.62
C GLU A 89 -7.75 8.36 -10.64
N VAL A 90 -7.53 7.09 -10.94
CA VAL A 90 -6.64 6.23 -10.14
C VAL A 90 -5.21 6.77 -10.14
N GLY A 91 -4.68 7.16 -11.30
CA GLY A 91 -3.37 7.79 -11.42
C GLY A 91 -3.29 9.11 -10.64
N ARG A 92 -4.33 9.93 -10.69
CA ARG A 92 -4.45 11.20 -9.95
C ARG A 92 -4.46 10.98 -8.44
N ALA A 93 -5.16 9.93 -7.96
CA ALA A 93 -5.19 9.57 -6.54
C ALA A 93 -3.79 9.26 -6.01
N PHE A 94 -3.09 8.33 -6.64
CA PHE A 94 -1.74 7.94 -6.21
C PHE A 94 -0.71 9.05 -6.41
N GLY A 95 -0.80 9.83 -7.48
CA GLY A 95 0.04 11.00 -7.70
C GLY A 95 -0.15 12.07 -6.60
N SER A 96 -1.40 12.33 -6.20
CA SER A 96 -1.71 13.24 -5.10
C SER A 96 -1.24 12.70 -3.76
N PHE A 97 -1.44 11.41 -3.50
CA PHE A 97 -0.94 10.72 -2.31
C PHE A 97 0.57 10.93 -2.15
N GLN A 98 1.36 10.67 -3.19
CA GLN A 98 2.80 10.88 -3.17
C GLN A 98 3.19 12.34 -3.02
N ARG A 99 2.47 13.26 -3.66
CA ARG A 99 2.70 14.71 -3.53
C ARG A 99 2.52 15.19 -2.10
N TYR A 100 1.46 14.72 -1.41
CA TYR A 100 1.21 15.09 -0.01
C TYR A 100 2.17 14.45 0.98
N LEU A 101 2.88 13.38 0.59
CA LEU A 101 3.89 12.70 1.41
C LEU A 101 5.34 13.07 1.00
N TYR A 102 5.52 14.04 0.09
CA TYR A 102 6.84 14.38 -0.44
C TYR A 102 7.84 14.77 0.66
N ASP A 103 7.41 15.51 1.66
CA ASP A 103 8.19 15.99 2.80
C ASP A 103 8.10 15.10 4.06
N PHE A 104 7.46 13.94 3.95
CA PHE A 104 7.39 13.00 5.07
C PHE A 104 8.75 12.32 5.29
N PRO A 105 9.27 12.29 6.53
CA PRO A 105 10.52 11.60 6.86
C PRO A 105 10.31 10.08 6.84
N ALA A 106 10.58 9.45 5.69
CA ALA A 106 10.28 8.04 5.44
C ALA A 106 11.01 7.07 6.40
N GLU A 107 12.12 7.51 7.00
CA GLU A 107 12.87 6.79 8.02
C GLU A 107 12.10 6.60 9.34
N ASN A 108 11.01 7.32 9.54
CA ASN A 108 10.15 7.16 10.72
C ASN A 108 9.16 5.99 10.60
N LEU A 109 9.07 5.37 9.43
CA LEU A 109 8.19 4.21 9.22
C LEU A 109 8.92 2.91 9.51
N PHE A 110 8.18 1.99 10.11
CA PHE A 110 8.60 0.60 10.25
C PHE A 110 8.46 -0.15 8.92
N VAL A 111 9.29 -1.17 8.72
CA VAL A 111 9.19 -2.05 7.54
C VAL A 111 8.07 -3.06 7.77
N SER A 112 6.90 -2.84 7.19
CA SER A 112 5.70 -3.69 7.34
C SER A 112 5.92 -5.12 6.85
N ILE A 113 6.53 -5.28 5.66
CA ILE A 113 6.89 -6.58 5.06
C ILE A 113 8.34 -6.52 4.59
N PRO A 114 9.26 -7.23 5.25
CA PRO A 114 10.68 -7.22 4.87
C PRO A 114 10.90 -7.65 3.41
N ASN A 115 11.66 -6.86 2.66
CA ASN A 115 12.02 -7.11 1.25
C ASN A 115 10.82 -7.20 0.29
N PHE A 116 9.68 -6.60 0.60
CA PHE A 116 8.44 -6.72 -0.16
C PHE A 116 8.64 -6.42 -1.65
N HIS A 117 9.33 -5.34 -2.01
CA HIS A 117 9.67 -4.98 -3.38
C HIS A 117 11.17 -5.04 -3.70
N HIS A 118 11.93 -5.84 -2.99
CA HIS A 118 13.35 -6.02 -3.27
C HIS A 118 13.54 -6.94 -4.48
N THR A 119 13.49 -6.38 -5.68
CA THR A 119 13.46 -7.11 -6.96
C THR A 119 14.61 -8.10 -7.14
N THR A 120 15.82 -7.76 -6.70
CA THR A 120 16.98 -8.68 -6.75
C THR A 120 16.74 -9.94 -5.91
N LYS A 121 16.24 -9.80 -4.67
CA LYS A 121 15.94 -10.97 -3.80
C LYS A 121 14.78 -11.80 -4.36
N ARG A 122 13.77 -11.13 -4.97
CA ARG A 122 12.68 -11.82 -5.64
C ARG A 122 13.15 -12.61 -6.85
N PHE A 123 14.10 -12.07 -7.62
CA PHE A 123 14.71 -12.80 -8.74
C PHE A 123 15.44 -14.06 -8.27
N TYR A 124 16.24 -13.99 -7.18
CA TYR A 124 16.86 -15.19 -6.62
C TYR A 124 15.86 -16.21 -6.08
N ALA A 125 14.74 -15.75 -5.49
CA ALA A 125 13.67 -16.66 -5.09
C ALA A 125 12.99 -17.33 -6.30
N PHE A 126 12.80 -16.59 -7.40
CA PHE A 126 12.31 -17.11 -8.67
C PHE A 126 13.23 -18.20 -9.24
N VAL A 127 14.55 -17.96 -9.33
CA VAL A 127 15.52 -18.95 -9.80
C VAL A 127 15.45 -20.23 -8.95
N ARG A 128 15.41 -20.09 -7.62
CA ARG A 128 15.26 -21.25 -6.73
C ARG A 128 13.96 -22.01 -6.98
N SER A 129 12.86 -21.31 -7.25
CA SER A 129 11.58 -21.97 -7.56
C SER A 129 11.62 -22.77 -8.87
N ILE A 130 12.41 -22.32 -9.84
CA ILE A 130 12.67 -23.07 -11.10
C ILE A 130 13.47 -24.32 -10.78
N ASP A 131 14.57 -24.21 -10.05
CA ASP A 131 15.44 -25.33 -9.69
C ASP A 131 14.70 -26.39 -8.88
N GLU A 132 13.88 -25.97 -7.92
CA GLU A 132 13.08 -26.88 -7.09
C GLU A 132 11.92 -27.53 -7.85
N ASN A 133 11.35 -26.85 -8.83
CA ASN A 133 10.23 -27.29 -9.68
C ASN A 133 9.15 -28.13 -8.95
N LYS A 134 8.80 -27.74 -7.72
CA LYS A 134 7.90 -28.53 -6.84
C LYS A 134 6.53 -28.81 -7.44
N GLY A 135 6.04 -27.93 -8.32
CA GLY A 135 4.76 -28.09 -9.02
C GLY A 135 4.86 -28.80 -10.35
N ASN A 136 6.07 -29.20 -10.79
CA ASN A 136 6.36 -29.75 -12.12
C ASN A 136 5.74 -28.93 -13.27
N ARG A 137 5.81 -27.58 -13.18
CA ARG A 137 5.18 -26.64 -14.13
C ARG A 137 6.17 -25.78 -14.89
N VAL A 138 7.48 -25.94 -14.68
CA VAL A 138 8.53 -25.14 -15.35
C VAL A 138 8.39 -25.22 -16.87
N HIS A 139 8.12 -26.41 -17.41
CA HIS A 139 7.93 -26.64 -18.85
C HIS A 139 6.71 -25.94 -19.47
N LEU A 140 5.81 -25.39 -18.64
CA LEU A 140 4.62 -24.66 -19.12
C LEU A 140 4.87 -23.15 -19.28
N VAL A 141 6.02 -22.65 -18.79
CA VAL A 141 6.32 -21.21 -18.70
C VAL A 141 7.78 -20.93 -19.10
N GLU A 142 8.31 -21.68 -20.06
CA GLU A 142 9.71 -21.56 -20.51
C GLU A 142 9.99 -20.17 -21.11
N ASP A 143 9.07 -19.64 -21.92
CA ASP A 143 9.19 -18.33 -22.55
C ASP A 143 9.24 -17.19 -21.50
N GLU A 144 8.40 -17.27 -20.48
CA GLU A 144 8.39 -16.31 -19.38
C GLU A 144 9.65 -16.40 -18.53
N ILE A 145 10.20 -17.61 -18.36
CA ILE A 145 11.47 -17.81 -17.67
C ILE A 145 12.60 -17.16 -18.46
N GLU A 146 12.69 -17.40 -19.77
CA GLU A 146 13.69 -16.77 -20.65
C GLU A 146 13.59 -15.24 -20.57
N PHE A 147 12.38 -14.68 -20.71
CA PHE A 147 12.12 -13.26 -20.58
C PHE A 147 12.66 -12.69 -19.25
N MET A 148 12.42 -13.37 -18.12
CA MET A 148 12.89 -12.94 -16.81
C MET A 148 14.42 -12.96 -16.72
N PHE A 149 15.10 -13.96 -17.30
CA PHE A 149 16.56 -14.01 -17.34
C PHE A 149 17.17 -12.92 -18.19
N ASP A 150 16.57 -12.62 -19.34
CA ASP A 150 17.04 -11.54 -20.22
C ASP A 150 16.96 -10.17 -19.57
N HIS A 151 15.94 -9.95 -18.72
CA HIS A 151 15.70 -8.69 -18.02
C HIS A 151 16.37 -8.62 -16.65
N ARG A 152 17.14 -9.63 -16.23
CA ARG A 152 17.71 -9.71 -14.86
C ARG A 152 18.56 -8.51 -14.46
N ARG A 153 19.27 -7.87 -15.39
CA ARG A 153 20.11 -6.70 -15.11
C ARG A 153 19.26 -5.49 -14.71
N MET A 154 18.14 -5.29 -15.39
CA MET A 154 17.23 -4.17 -15.13
C MET A 154 16.54 -4.31 -13.76
N MET A 155 16.24 -5.53 -13.32
CA MET A 155 15.52 -5.79 -12.06
C MET A 155 16.23 -5.26 -10.81
N GLY A 156 17.57 -5.17 -10.82
CA GLY A 156 18.34 -4.68 -9.68
C GLY A 156 18.57 -3.17 -9.67
N GLU A 157 18.17 -2.44 -10.71
CA GLU A 157 18.60 -1.06 -10.90
C GLU A 157 18.02 -0.11 -9.84
N ILE A 158 16.75 -0.22 -9.50
CA ILE A 158 16.13 0.62 -8.46
C ILE A 158 16.76 0.34 -7.09
N VAL A 159 17.01 -0.92 -6.76
CA VAL A 159 17.66 -1.30 -5.49
C VAL A 159 19.07 -0.69 -5.44
N ARG A 160 19.84 -0.81 -6.52
CA ARG A 160 21.19 -0.22 -6.64
C ARG A 160 21.19 1.29 -6.46
N LEU A 161 20.20 1.99 -7.05
CA LEU A 161 20.07 3.45 -6.95
C LEU A 161 19.68 3.90 -5.55
N LEU A 162 18.83 3.14 -4.85
CA LEU A 162 18.50 3.37 -3.44
C LEU A 162 19.71 3.14 -2.53
N ASP A 163 20.41 2.01 -2.68
CA ASP A 163 21.60 1.66 -1.88
C ASP A 163 22.74 2.69 -2.05
N SER A 164 22.91 3.20 -3.28
CA SER A 164 23.87 4.25 -3.59
C SER A 164 23.40 5.66 -3.23
N LYS A 165 22.21 5.82 -2.67
CA LYS A 165 21.58 7.09 -2.29
C LYS A 165 21.39 8.08 -3.45
N VAL A 166 21.39 7.60 -4.70
CA VAL A 166 21.03 8.40 -5.88
C VAL A 166 19.53 8.66 -5.89
N LEU A 167 18.73 7.65 -5.56
CA LEU A 167 17.31 7.83 -5.30
C LEU A 167 17.12 8.09 -3.79
N PRO A 168 16.37 9.15 -3.43
CA PRO A 168 16.01 9.37 -2.03
C PRO A 168 14.97 8.35 -1.58
N LEU A 169 15.02 7.97 -0.29
CA LEU A 169 13.95 7.20 0.32
C LEU A 169 12.67 8.06 0.35
N ARG A 170 11.55 7.47 -0.05
CA ARG A 170 10.23 8.10 -0.06
C ARG A 170 9.18 7.13 0.42
N VAL A 171 8.12 7.65 1.00
CA VAL A 171 6.93 6.84 1.33
C VAL A 171 6.24 6.45 0.04
N ASN A 172 5.98 5.17 -0.12
CA ASN A 172 5.19 4.60 -1.19
C ASN A 172 4.04 3.79 -0.62
N HIS A 173 2.95 3.70 -1.35
CA HIS A 173 1.83 2.85 -0.98
C HIS A 173 2.16 1.35 -1.06
N ASN A 174 3.05 0.98 -1.97
CA ASN A 174 3.53 -0.38 -2.25
C ASN A 174 2.49 -1.41 -2.76
N ASP A 175 1.21 -1.02 -2.87
CA ASP A 175 0.14 -1.84 -3.46
C ASP A 175 -0.82 -0.95 -4.29
N THR A 176 -0.28 -0.29 -5.33
CA THR A 176 -0.99 0.71 -6.16
C THR A 176 -1.89 0.04 -7.19
N LYS A 177 -3.01 -0.53 -6.76
CA LYS A 177 -4.04 -1.12 -7.61
C LYS A 177 -5.33 -0.29 -7.58
N SER A 178 -6.17 -0.42 -8.61
CA SER A 178 -7.39 0.38 -8.77
C SER A 178 -8.38 0.26 -7.61
N ASN A 179 -8.49 -0.95 -7.03
CA ASN A 179 -9.39 -1.18 -5.89
C ASN A 179 -8.87 -0.63 -4.54
N ASN A 180 -7.68 -0.03 -4.51
CA ASN A 180 -7.17 0.74 -3.37
C ASN A 180 -7.41 2.24 -3.50
N VAL A 181 -8.28 2.64 -4.45
CA VAL A 181 -8.76 4.01 -4.60
C VAL A 181 -10.28 4.02 -4.51
N LEU A 182 -10.82 4.81 -3.60
CA LEU A 182 -12.24 5.14 -3.57
C LEU A 182 -12.51 6.28 -4.53
N LEU A 183 -13.52 6.08 -5.38
CA LEU A 183 -14.09 7.13 -6.22
C LEU A 183 -15.41 7.60 -5.62
N ASP A 184 -15.66 8.88 -5.68
CA ASP A 184 -16.94 9.48 -5.30
C ASP A 184 -18.04 9.05 -6.27
N ASN A 185 -19.13 8.51 -5.76
CA ASN A 185 -20.19 7.90 -6.58
C ASN A 185 -20.99 8.92 -7.41
N GLU A 186 -20.99 10.20 -7.05
CA GLU A 186 -21.70 11.24 -7.78
C GLU A 186 -20.86 11.84 -8.90
N THR A 187 -19.58 12.06 -8.61
CA THR A 187 -18.69 12.78 -9.52
C THR A 187 -17.76 11.87 -10.32
N GLY A 188 -17.59 10.61 -9.88
CA GLY A 188 -16.59 9.66 -10.44
C GLY A 188 -15.15 10.05 -10.17
N LYS A 189 -14.90 11.09 -9.36
CA LYS A 189 -13.54 11.60 -9.08
C LYS A 189 -12.86 10.82 -7.97
N ALA A 190 -11.54 10.75 -8.04
CA ALA A 190 -10.71 10.17 -6.97
C ALA A 190 -10.96 10.88 -5.65
N LEU A 191 -11.23 10.10 -4.60
CA LEU A 191 -11.59 10.61 -3.28
C LEU A 191 -10.54 10.23 -2.23
N CYS A 192 -10.29 8.94 -2.01
CA CYS A 192 -9.41 8.47 -0.96
C CYS A 192 -8.57 7.28 -1.41
N VAL A 193 -7.29 7.29 -1.08
CA VAL A 193 -6.42 6.11 -1.16
C VAL A 193 -6.58 5.30 0.11
N ILE A 194 -6.86 4.01 -0.02
CA ILE A 194 -7.13 3.08 1.08
C ILE A 194 -6.12 1.92 1.09
N ASP A 195 -6.21 1.03 2.09
CA ASP A 195 -5.35 -0.15 2.25
C ASP A 195 -3.86 0.21 2.43
N LEU A 196 -3.60 1.02 3.47
CA LEU A 196 -2.26 1.56 3.78
C LEU A 196 -1.36 0.58 4.56
N ASP A 197 -1.63 -0.71 4.53
CA ASP A 197 -0.92 -1.72 5.33
C ASP A 197 0.55 -1.92 4.91
N THR A 198 0.85 -1.51 3.69
CA THR A 198 2.18 -1.69 3.07
C THR A 198 3.01 -0.41 2.96
N VAL A 199 2.50 0.71 3.52
CA VAL A 199 3.25 1.97 3.57
C VAL A 199 4.46 1.88 4.47
#